data_c6a58d1c699fe27144ec70c8ce8d0443
#
_entry.id   c6a58d1c699fe27144ec70c8ce8d0443
#
_cell.length_a   1.000
_cell.length_b   1.000
_cell.length_c   1.000
_cell.angle_alpha   90.00
_cell.angle_beta   90.00
_cell.angle_gamma   90.00
#
_symmetry.space_group_name_H-M   'P 1'
#
loop_
_entity.id
_entity.type
_entity.pdbx_description
1 polymer ?
#
loop_
_entity_poly.entity_id
_entity_poly.type
_entity_poly.pdbx_seq_one_letter_code
_entity_poly.pdbx_strand_id
1 'polypeptide(L)'
;AAVKQLHHPILIAHAPGDTVVGIDHARRLFDAARHPKTFLSLDQAGHLLSKEADARYAARMIACWADRFLETVPTAEALEPGTVRVANNASGLAVAIDARHHQLIADEPREVGGDDAGPTPYDLLLASLGACTAMTLRMVAGRESIPLDEVEVTLSHQRNHAKDCDHCEQDDARVQAIYRRLKLTGNLTPAQRDRLLAVAERCPVHRTLTGSLHIHDELLPG
;
A
#
# COMPACT_ATOMS: atom_id res chain seq x y z
N ALA A 1 -28.27 21.81 -21.93
CA ALA A 1 -27.93 21.62 -23.36
C ALA A 1 -26.56 20.94 -23.51
N ALA A 2 -25.54 21.39 -22.82
CA ALA A 2 -24.15 20.86 -22.97
C ALA A 2 -24.01 19.35 -22.68
N VAL A 3 -24.64 18.84 -21.62
CA VAL A 3 -24.52 17.42 -21.22
C VAL A 3 -25.03 16.45 -22.30
N LYS A 4 -26.05 16.86 -23.09
CA LYS A 4 -26.54 16.02 -24.19
C LYS A 4 -25.55 15.86 -25.35
N GLN A 5 -24.56 16.74 -25.42
CA GLN A 5 -23.55 16.75 -26.49
C GLN A 5 -22.26 16.05 -26.08
N LEU A 6 -22.13 15.65 -24.80
CA LEU A 6 -20.98 14.91 -24.35
C LEU A 6 -21.04 13.47 -24.88
N HIS A 7 -19.93 13.04 -25.47
CA HIS A 7 -19.74 11.68 -25.99
C HIS A 7 -18.79 10.84 -25.11
N HIS A 8 -18.53 11.31 -23.89
CA HIS A 8 -17.68 10.63 -22.92
C HIS A 8 -18.52 9.97 -21.81
N PRO A 9 -18.01 8.94 -21.17
CA PRO A 9 -18.63 8.38 -19.96
C PRO A 9 -18.83 9.46 -18.89
N ILE A 10 -19.95 9.43 -18.22
CA ILE A 10 -20.31 10.43 -17.21
C ILE A 10 -20.67 9.72 -15.92
N LEU A 11 -20.01 10.11 -14.82
CA LEU A 11 -20.40 9.78 -13.46
C LEU A 11 -21.02 11.03 -12.80
N ILE A 12 -22.20 10.88 -12.24
CA ILE A 12 -22.87 11.89 -11.41
C ILE A 12 -22.92 11.36 -9.99
N ALA A 13 -22.18 11.99 -9.09
CA ALA A 13 -22.17 11.67 -7.67
C ALA A 13 -22.95 12.77 -6.92
N HIS A 14 -23.90 12.37 -6.07
CA HIS A 14 -24.73 13.33 -5.33
C HIS A 14 -25.26 12.75 -4.03
N ALA A 15 -25.37 13.59 -3.00
CA ALA A 15 -26.00 13.24 -1.74
C ALA A 15 -27.51 13.54 -1.79
N PRO A 16 -28.40 12.54 -1.58
CA PRO A 16 -29.84 12.77 -1.60
C PRO A 16 -30.32 13.80 -0.57
N GLY A 17 -29.61 13.91 0.56
CA GLY A 17 -29.91 14.86 1.63
C GLY A 17 -29.21 16.22 1.49
N ASP A 18 -28.62 16.53 0.35
CA ASP A 18 -27.96 17.81 0.12
C ASP A 18 -28.96 18.96 0.18
N THR A 19 -28.74 19.88 1.12
CA THR A 19 -29.62 21.05 1.35
C THR A 19 -29.17 22.29 0.53
N VAL A 20 -28.02 22.25 -0.11
CA VAL A 20 -27.46 23.34 -0.91
C VAL A 20 -27.86 23.18 -2.37
N VAL A 21 -27.66 21.96 -2.90
CA VAL A 21 -28.08 21.59 -4.25
C VAL A 21 -29.00 20.38 -4.16
N GLY A 22 -30.26 20.56 -4.55
CA GLY A 22 -31.25 19.48 -4.48
C GLY A 22 -30.96 18.35 -5.46
N ILE A 23 -31.30 17.13 -5.07
CA ILE A 23 -31.10 15.90 -5.85
C ILE A 23 -31.71 15.96 -7.27
N ASP A 24 -32.74 16.78 -7.47
CA ASP A 24 -33.36 16.97 -8.79
C ASP A 24 -32.39 17.51 -9.84
N HIS A 25 -31.36 18.24 -9.43
CA HIS A 25 -30.31 18.69 -10.37
C HIS A 25 -29.51 17.50 -10.91
N ALA A 26 -29.11 16.59 -10.04
CA ALA A 26 -28.40 15.38 -10.43
C ALA A 26 -29.28 14.48 -11.31
N ARG A 27 -30.55 14.30 -10.95
CA ARG A 27 -31.53 13.58 -11.78
C ARG A 27 -31.63 14.17 -13.18
N ARG A 28 -31.82 15.48 -13.29
CA ARG A 28 -31.92 16.18 -14.59
C ARG A 28 -30.67 16.06 -15.44
N LEU A 29 -29.47 16.08 -14.83
CA LEU A 29 -28.21 15.82 -15.50
C LEU A 29 -28.13 14.38 -15.99
N PHE A 30 -28.49 13.44 -15.13
CA PHE A 30 -28.51 12.00 -15.45
C PHE A 30 -29.46 11.70 -16.60
N ASP A 31 -30.70 12.21 -16.56
CA ASP A 31 -31.69 12.01 -17.62
C ASP A 31 -31.23 12.60 -18.95
N ALA A 32 -30.52 13.73 -18.91
CA ALA A 32 -30.01 14.41 -20.10
C ALA A 32 -28.74 13.77 -20.69
N ALA A 33 -27.97 13.06 -19.88
CA ALA A 33 -26.72 12.44 -20.30
C ALA A 33 -26.94 11.24 -21.21
N ARG A 34 -26.00 11.02 -22.16
CA ARG A 34 -25.95 9.81 -22.98
C ARG A 34 -25.22 8.70 -22.24
N HIS A 35 -25.46 7.45 -22.65
CA HIS A 35 -24.69 6.31 -22.18
C HIS A 35 -23.26 6.31 -22.80
N PRO A 36 -22.25 5.78 -22.06
CA PRO A 36 -22.37 5.24 -20.70
C PRO A 36 -22.50 6.33 -19.64
N LYS A 37 -23.44 6.14 -18.72
CA LYS A 37 -23.68 7.05 -17.61
C LYS A 37 -23.91 6.28 -16.33
N THR A 38 -23.44 6.80 -15.20
CA THR A 38 -23.57 6.20 -13.87
C THR A 38 -24.03 7.25 -12.86
N PHE A 39 -24.91 6.86 -11.95
CA PHE A 39 -25.27 7.65 -10.78
C PHE A 39 -24.68 6.99 -9.53
N LEU A 40 -23.99 7.77 -8.70
CA LEU A 40 -23.45 7.38 -7.41
C LEU A 40 -24.17 8.17 -6.32
N SER A 41 -24.93 7.47 -5.48
CA SER A 41 -25.53 8.06 -4.30
C SER A 41 -24.49 8.16 -3.18
N LEU A 42 -24.37 9.35 -2.60
CA LEU A 42 -23.50 9.65 -1.45
C LEU A 42 -24.38 9.85 -0.20
N ASP A 43 -25.17 8.84 0.15
CA ASP A 43 -26.36 8.87 0.99
C ASP A 43 -26.33 9.78 2.22
N GLN A 44 -25.21 9.80 2.96
CA GLN A 44 -25.07 10.60 4.19
C GLN A 44 -24.05 11.74 4.09
N ALA A 45 -23.53 11.96 2.91
CA ALA A 45 -22.55 13.00 2.70
C ALA A 45 -23.19 14.39 2.69
N GLY A 46 -22.45 15.39 3.16
CA GLY A 46 -22.80 16.80 2.99
C GLY A 46 -22.34 17.32 1.63
N HIS A 47 -22.83 18.51 1.26
CA HIS A 47 -22.51 19.17 -0.02
C HIS A 47 -20.99 19.28 -0.29
N LEU A 48 -20.18 19.55 0.72
CA LEU A 48 -18.74 19.77 0.61
C LEU A 48 -17.89 18.52 0.91
N LEU A 49 -18.51 17.35 1.14
CA LEU A 49 -17.78 16.13 1.54
C LEU A 49 -16.81 16.38 2.71
N SER A 50 -17.21 17.21 3.69
CA SER A 50 -16.35 17.65 4.78
C SER A 50 -15.89 16.53 5.74
N LYS A 51 -16.59 15.40 5.75
CA LYS A 51 -16.17 14.23 6.52
C LYS A 51 -15.19 13.42 5.70
N GLU A 52 -14.03 13.14 6.28
CA GLU A 52 -12.97 12.37 5.63
C GLU A 52 -13.47 10.99 5.11
N ALA A 53 -14.31 10.31 5.86
CA ALA A 53 -14.87 9.02 5.48
C ALA A 53 -15.69 9.11 4.18
N ASP A 54 -16.52 10.16 4.05
CA ASP A 54 -17.36 10.39 2.86
C ASP A 54 -16.50 10.76 1.64
N ALA A 55 -15.51 11.63 1.84
CA ALA A 55 -14.55 12.02 0.80
C ALA A 55 -13.73 10.80 0.30
N ARG A 56 -13.26 9.98 1.22
CA ARG A 56 -12.51 8.74 0.90
C ARG A 56 -13.38 7.73 0.15
N TYR A 57 -14.62 7.56 0.57
CA TYR A 57 -15.59 6.70 -0.13
C TYR A 57 -15.84 7.19 -1.55
N ALA A 58 -16.15 8.48 -1.72
CA ALA A 58 -16.38 9.07 -3.03
C ALA A 58 -15.16 8.90 -3.95
N ALA A 59 -13.96 9.19 -3.45
CA ALA A 59 -12.72 9.06 -4.21
C ALA A 59 -12.48 7.62 -4.70
N ARG A 60 -12.68 6.62 -3.84
CA ARG A 60 -12.55 5.20 -4.21
C ARG A 60 -13.55 4.77 -5.27
N MET A 61 -14.81 5.21 -5.13
CA MET A 61 -15.86 4.88 -6.10
C MET A 61 -15.60 5.53 -7.46
N ILE A 62 -15.12 6.78 -7.47
CA ILE A 62 -14.75 7.50 -8.71
C ILE A 62 -13.58 6.78 -9.39
N ALA A 63 -12.54 6.42 -8.65
CA ALA A 63 -11.39 5.70 -9.19
C ALA A 63 -11.81 4.36 -9.82
N CYS A 64 -12.55 3.53 -9.07
CA CYS A 64 -13.05 2.24 -9.56
C CYS A 64 -13.95 2.38 -10.79
N TRP A 65 -14.76 3.44 -10.86
CA TRP A 65 -15.58 3.71 -12.03
C TRP A 65 -14.73 4.14 -13.23
N ALA A 66 -13.74 5.00 -13.01
CA ALA A 66 -12.86 5.53 -14.05
C ALA A 66 -12.03 4.43 -14.72
N ASP A 67 -11.56 3.44 -13.97
CA ASP A 67 -10.76 2.32 -14.48
C ASP A 67 -11.41 1.59 -15.66
N ARG A 68 -12.74 1.60 -15.74
CA ARG A 68 -13.47 0.96 -16.84
C ARG A 68 -13.33 1.69 -18.18
N PHE A 69 -12.95 2.96 -18.16
CA PHE A 69 -12.92 3.86 -19.29
C PHE A 69 -11.54 4.47 -19.55
N LEU A 70 -10.65 4.30 -18.60
CA LEU A 70 -9.24 4.58 -18.84
C LEU A 70 -8.71 3.43 -19.71
N GLU A 71 -8.15 3.78 -20.86
CA GLU A 71 -7.31 2.83 -21.57
C GLU A 71 -6.28 2.34 -20.56
N THR A 72 -6.26 1.04 -20.30
CA THR A 72 -5.12 0.48 -19.58
C THR A 72 -3.89 0.96 -20.33
N VAL A 73 -3.15 1.88 -19.72
CA VAL A 73 -1.81 2.21 -20.22
C VAL A 73 -1.19 0.84 -20.51
N PRO A 74 -0.74 0.57 -21.76
CA PRO A 74 -0.25 -0.75 -22.13
C PRO A 74 0.61 -1.21 -20.97
N THR A 75 0.22 -2.31 -20.36
CA THR A 75 0.96 -2.84 -19.20
C THR A 75 2.40 -2.82 -19.63
N ALA A 76 3.17 -1.91 -19.07
CA ALA A 76 4.57 -1.77 -19.41
C ALA A 76 5.12 -3.18 -19.55
N GLU A 77 5.91 -3.44 -20.58
CA GLU A 77 6.46 -4.75 -20.90
C GLU A 77 6.60 -5.59 -19.63
N ALA A 78 6.00 -6.77 -19.62
CA ALA A 78 5.91 -7.59 -18.44
C ALA A 78 7.30 -7.65 -17.80
N LEU A 79 7.45 -7.09 -16.62
CA LEU A 79 8.73 -7.06 -15.93
C LEU A 79 9.20 -8.51 -15.71
N GLU A 80 10.47 -8.75 -15.96
CA GLU A 80 11.09 -10.03 -15.65
C GLU A 80 10.84 -10.43 -14.19
N PRO A 81 10.68 -11.75 -13.92
CA PRO A 81 10.48 -12.22 -12.55
C PRO A 81 11.57 -11.70 -11.61
N GLY A 82 11.17 -11.10 -10.48
CA GLY A 82 12.10 -10.53 -9.51
C GLY A 82 12.48 -9.07 -9.77
N THR A 83 11.95 -8.47 -10.83
CA THR A 83 12.15 -7.05 -11.14
C THR A 83 10.99 -6.21 -10.62
N VAL A 84 11.33 -5.05 -10.10
CA VAL A 84 10.39 -4.00 -9.70
C VAL A 84 10.82 -2.71 -10.41
N ARG A 85 9.85 -2.03 -11.01
CA ARG A 85 10.07 -0.72 -11.61
C ARG A 85 9.45 0.34 -10.71
N VAL A 86 10.22 1.38 -10.42
CA VAL A 86 9.77 2.54 -9.67
C VAL A 86 9.94 3.77 -10.54
N ALA A 87 8.87 4.54 -10.71
CA ALA A 87 8.88 5.74 -11.52
C ALA A 87 8.29 6.92 -10.74
N ASN A 88 8.96 8.06 -10.85
CA ASN A 88 8.49 9.33 -10.32
C ASN A 88 8.02 10.22 -11.48
N ASN A 89 6.97 11.00 -11.24
CA ASN A 89 6.51 12.04 -12.17
C ASN A 89 7.24 13.35 -11.88
N ALA A 90 7.12 14.32 -12.78
CA ALA A 90 7.86 15.59 -12.73
C ALA A 90 7.59 16.47 -11.49
N SER A 91 6.64 16.15 -10.63
CA SER A 91 6.31 16.93 -9.45
C SER A 91 6.01 16.03 -8.24
N GLY A 92 6.51 16.43 -7.06
CA GLY A 92 6.27 15.74 -5.80
C GLY A 92 7.20 14.57 -5.53
N LEU A 93 6.98 13.88 -4.39
CA LEU A 93 7.76 12.74 -3.94
C LEU A 93 7.07 11.40 -4.23
N ALA A 94 5.79 11.42 -4.58
CA ALA A 94 5.03 10.21 -4.87
C ALA A 94 5.64 9.45 -6.05
N VAL A 95 5.77 8.13 -5.90
CA VAL A 95 6.30 7.22 -6.91
C VAL A 95 5.31 6.10 -7.20
N ALA A 96 5.17 5.74 -8.47
CA ALA A 96 4.46 4.53 -8.87
C ALA A 96 5.43 3.35 -8.84
N ILE A 97 4.97 2.23 -8.29
CA ILE A 97 5.72 0.99 -8.17
C ILE A 97 4.97 -0.11 -8.93
N ASP A 98 5.61 -0.67 -9.94
CA ASP A 98 5.12 -1.83 -10.68
C ASP A 98 5.90 -3.07 -10.24
N ALA A 99 5.19 -4.05 -9.69
CA ALA A 99 5.74 -5.33 -9.26
C ALA A 99 4.92 -6.47 -9.87
N ARG A 100 5.38 -7.06 -10.95
CA ARG A 100 4.62 -8.02 -11.78
C ARG A 100 3.31 -7.37 -12.28
N HIS A 101 2.15 -7.87 -11.84
CA HIS A 101 0.81 -7.33 -12.15
C HIS A 101 0.22 -6.47 -11.03
N HIS A 102 1.01 -6.18 -9.99
CA HIS A 102 0.59 -5.33 -8.88
C HIS A 102 1.13 -3.92 -9.06
N GLN A 103 0.29 -2.96 -8.75
CA GLN A 103 0.65 -1.54 -8.72
C GLN A 103 0.48 -1.00 -7.31
N LEU A 104 1.45 -0.22 -6.86
CA LEU A 104 1.48 0.42 -5.56
C LEU A 104 1.91 1.88 -5.76
N ILE A 105 1.59 2.71 -4.80
CA ILE A 105 2.13 4.07 -4.69
C ILE A 105 2.92 4.12 -3.40
N ALA A 106 4.11 4.70 -3.44
CA ALA A 106 4.84 5.10 -2.26
C ALA A 106 5.00 6.62 -2.24
N ASP A 107 5.04 7.18 -1.05
CA ASP A 107 5.20 8.62 -0.85
C ASP A 107 5.81 8.88 0.53
N GLU A 108 6.15 10.13 0.79
CA GLU A 108 6.58 10.58 2.11
C GLU A 108 5.42 11.32 2.81
N PRO A 109 5.45 11.41 4.15
CA PRO A 109 4.51 12.22 4.92
C PRO A 109 4.60 13.71 4.56
N ARG A 110 3.53 14.45 4.83
CA ARG A 110 3.45 15.88 4.51
C ARG A 110 4.50 16.72 5.22
N GLU A 111 4.92 16.31 6.42
CA GLU A 111 5.96 16.96 7.22
C GLU A 111 7.34 16.97 6.56
N VAL A 112 7.57 16.03 5.62
CA VAL A 112 8.82 15.96 4.86
C VAL A 112 8.65 16.31 3.37
N GLY A 113 7.47 16.84 3.00
CA GLY A 113 7.20 17.38 1.67
C GLY A 113 6.49 16.43 0.71
N GLY A 114 5.99 15.29 1.20
CA GLY A 114 5.09 14.40 0.47
C GLY A 114 3.63 14.80 0.60
N ASP A 115 2.75 14.05 -0.03
CA ASP A 115 1.29 14.19 0.03
C ASP A 115 0.62 13.11 0.90
N ASP A 116 1.42 12.19 1.51
CA ASP A 116 0.93 11.02 2.25
C ASP A 116 0.01 10.13 1.39
N ALA A 117 0.37 9.98 0.12
CA ALA A 117 -0.42 9.22 -0.86
C ALA A 117 -0.18 7.69 -0.77
N GLY A 118 0.85 7.26 -0.06
CA GLY A 118 1.20 5.85 0.11
C GLY A 118 2.17 5.62 1.25
N PRO A 119 2.55 4.34 1.52
CA PRO A 119 3.56 4.01 2.52
C PRO A 119 4.92 4.60 2.15
N THR A 120 5.70 4.94 3.16
CA THR A 120 7.09 5.41 2.97
C THR A 120 7.99 4.27 2.47
N PRO A 121 9.17 4.57 1.90
CA PRO A 121 10.15 3.54 1.53
C PRO A 121 10.54 2.61 2.69
N TYR A 122 10.66 3.16 3.91
CA TYR A 122 10.94 2.35 5.09
C TYR A 122 9.74 1.48 5.51
N ASP A 123 8.51 1.95 5.36
CA ASP A 123 7.32 1.12 5.59
C ASP A 123 7.28 -0.07 4.63
N LEU A 124 7.65 0.13 3.36
CA LEU A 124 7.76 -0.95 2.37
C LEU A 124 8.86 -1.96 2.74
N LEU A 125 10.00 -1.48 3.23
CA LEU A 125 11.09 -2.35 3.71
C LEU A 125 10.61 -3.21 4.90
N LEU A 126 9.97 -2.59 5.90
CA LEU A 126 9.40 -3.28 7.06
C LEU A 126 8.30 -4.24 6.64
N ALA A 127 7.42 -3.83 5.74
CA ALA A 127 6.35 -4.67 5.20
C ALA A 127 6.91 -5.92 4.49
N SER A 128 7.99 -5.78 3.72
CA SER A 128 8.64 -6.92 3.05
C SER A 128 9.18 -7.93 4.04
N LEU A 129 9.87 -7.46 5.11
CA LEU A 129 10.37 -8.32 6.18
C LEU A 129 9.23 -8.98 6.96
N GLY A 130 8.17 -8.21 7.27
CA GLY A 130 6.99 -8.71 7.99
C GLY A 130 6.25 -9.78 7.21
N ALA A 131 5.97 -9.52 5.95
CA ALA A 131 5.29 -10.46 5.05
C ALA A 131 6.11 -11.75 4.88
N CYS A 132 7.41 -11.62 4.60
CA CYS A 132 8.29 -12.77 4.47
C CYS A 132 8.35 -13.62 5.76
N THR A 133 8.41 -12.96 6.93
CA THR A 133 8.38 -13.65 8.23
C THR A 133 7.07 -14.41 8.41
N ALA A 134 5.93 -13.76 8.25
CA ALA A 134 4.61 -14.36 8.45
C ALA A 134 4.37 -15.56 7.51
N MET A 135 4.70 -15.38 6.21
CA MET A 135 4.60 -16.45 5.22
C MET A 135 5.51 -17.64 5.55
N THR A 136 6.76 -17.39 5.97
CA THR A 136 7.71 -18.44 6.33
C THR A 136 7.23 -19.24 7.55
N LEU A 137 6.72 -18.55 8.57
CA LEU A 137 6.15 -19.19 9.75
C LEU A 137 4.94 -20.05 9.39
N ARG A 138 4.04 -19.54 8.54
CA ARG A 138 2.87 -20.29 8.06
C ARG A 138 3.27 -21.55 7.29
N MET A 139 4.26 -21.44 6.40
CA MET A 139 4.76 -22.57 5.61
C MET A 139 5.38 -23.65 6.48
N VAL A 140 6.19 -23.26 7.48
CA VAL A 140 6.83 -24.21 8.40
C VAL A 140 5.79 -24.85 9.32
N ALA A 141 4.86 -24.07 9.86
CA ALA A 141 3.78 -24.59 10.70
C ALA A 141 2.95 -25.65 9.95
N GLY A 142 2.61 -25.40 8.68
CA GLY A 142 1.91 -26.38 7.86
C GLY A 142 2.71 -27.64 7.58
N ARG A 143 4.02 -27.50 7.32
CA ARG A 143 4.92 -28.65 7.06
C ARG A 143 5.16 -29.50 8.29
N GLU A 144 5.30 -28.88 9.47
CA GLU A 144 5.58 -29.54 10.75
C GLU A 144 4.28 -29.85 11.54
N SER A 145 3.10 -29.63 10.95
CA SER A 145 1.78 -29.83 11.57
C SER A 145 1.63 -29.10 12.92
N ILE A 146 2.21 -27.92 13.03
CA ILE A 146 2.07 -27.04 14.19
C ILE A 146 0.71 -26.33 14.11
N PRO A 147 -0.15 -26.36 15.15
CA PRO A 147 -1.48 -25.77 15.15
C PRO A 147 -1.40 -24.24 15.33
N LEU A 148 -0.94 -23.54 14.29
CA LEU A 148 -0.78 -22.09 14.24
C LEU A 148 -2.01 -21.47 13.57
N ASP A 149 -2.85 -20.78 14.33
CA ASP A 149 -4.08 -20.15 13.83
C ASP A 149 -3.78 -18.82 13.16
N GLU A 150 -3.02 -17.94 13.82
CA GLU A 150 -2.71 -16.60 13.33
C GLU A 150 -1.26 -16.21 13.61
N VAL A 151 -0.71 -15.39 12.70
CA VAL A 151 0.61 -14.74 12.84
C VAL A 151 0.43 -13.25 12.64
N GLU A 152 0.70 -12.46 13.66
CA GLU A 152 0.82 -11.02 13.58
C GLU A 152 2.28 -10.61 13.77
N VAL A 153 2.79 -9.78 12.86
CA VAL A 153 4.17 -9.29 12.88
C VAL A 153 4.15 -7.77 12.88
N THR A 154 4.58 -7.17 13.99
CA THR A 154 4.74 -5.73 14.11
C THR A 154 6.21 -5.38 14.04
N LEU A 155 6.56 -4.42 13.17
CA LEU A 155 7.95 -3.98 13.00
C LEU A 155 8.06 -2.47 13.20
N SER A 156 9.21 -2.04 13.69
CA SER A 156 9.59 -0.64 13.76
C SER A 156 11.06 -0.48 13.40
N HIS A 157 11.39 0.63 12.76
CA HIS A 157 12.74 1.02 12.43
C HIS A 157 13.16 2.19 13.32
N GLN A 158 14.37 2.14 13.86
CA GLN A 158 14.94 3.19 14.68
C GLN A 158 16.40 3.41 14.33
N ARG A 159 16.84 4.67 14.48
CA ARG A 159 18.25 5.04 14.40
C ARG A 159 18.78 5.18 15.82
N ASN A 160 19.49 4.18 16.28
CA ASN A 160 20.03 4.16 17.63
C ASN A 160 21.53 4.53 17.62
N HIS A 161 22.05 5.01 18.76
CA HIS A 161 23.50 5.03 18.98
C HIS A 161 24.00 3.60 19.23
N ALA A 162 25.22 3.29 18.78
CA ALA A 162 25.81 1.97 18.96
C ALA A 162 25.87 1.51 20.44
N LYS A 163 25.98 2.46 21.37
CA LYS A 163 25.94 2.22 22.84
C LYS A 163 24.66 1.60 23.36
N ASP A 164 23.55 1.77 22.62
CA ASP A 164 22.23 1.26 22.98
C ASP A 164 21.91 -0.07 22.27
N CYS A 165 22.89 -0.62 21.54
CA CYS A 165 22.73 -1.83 20.74
C CYS A 165 23.60 -2.95 21.28
N ASP A 166 23.00 -4.03 21.80
CA ASP A 166 23.69 -5.19 22.39
C ASP A 166 24.59 -5.96 21.41
N HIS A 167 24.55 -5.63 20.11
CA HIS A 167 25.22 -6.39 19.05
C HIS A 167 26.15 -5.53 18.19
N CYS A 168 26.49 -4.29 18.62
CA CYS A 168 27.28 -3.37 17.84
C CYS A 168 28.75 -3.32 18.30
N GLU A 169 29.66 -3.60 17.39
CA GLU A 169 31.11 -3.64 17.65
C GLU A 169 31.80 -2.26 17.64
N GLN A 170 31.11 -1.17 17.28
CA GLN A 170 31.67 0.18 17.17
C GLN A 170 30.91 1.19 18.01
N ASP A 171 31.56 1.77 18.99
CA ASP A 171 30.99 2.61 20.06
C ASP A 171 30.38 3.95 19.61
N ASP A 172 30.70 4.49 18.43
CA ASP A 172 30.29 5.84 17.98
C ASP A 172 29.47 5.88 16.68
N ALA A 173 29.11 4.72 16.11
CA ALA A 173 28.32 4.67 14.88
C ALA A 173 26.81 4.78 15.19
N ARG A 174 26.09 5.52 14.33
CA ARG A 174 24.62 5.47 14.30
C ARG A 174 24.21 4.18 13.62
N VAL A 175 23.58 3.29 14.36
CA VAL A 175 23.18 1.96 13.87
C VAL A 175 21.70 1.99 13.51
N GLN A 176 21.38 1.42 12.35
CA GLN A 176 20.00 1.18 11.94
C GLN A 176 19.50 -0.10 12.62
N ALA A 177 18.42 -0.03 13.36
CA ALA A 177 17.83 -1.18 14.03
C ALA A 177 16.39 -1.39 13.60
N ILE A 178 16.04 -2.65 13.32
CA ILE A 178 14.66 -3.08 13.09
C ILE A 178 14.23 -3.95 14.25
N TYR A 179 13.21 -3.53 14.96
CA TYR A 179 12.58 -4.29 16.03
C TYR A 179 11.38 -5.04 15.46
N ARG A 180 11.31 -6.35 15.73
CA ARG A 180 10.23 -7.21 15.27
C ARG A 180 9.56 -7.89 16.47
N ARG A 181 8.25 -7.72 16.60
CA ARG A 181 7.41 -8.38 17.59
C ARG A 181 6.50 -9.37 16.88
N LEU A 182 6.45 -10.59 17.41
CA LEU A 182 5.65 -11.69 16.87
C LEU A 182 4.55 -12.03 17.88
N LYS A 183 3.30 -12.06 17.41
CA LYS A 183 2.18 -12.62 18.14
C LYS A 183 1.69 -13.86 17.39
N LEU A 184 1.80 -15.00 18.04
CA LEU A 184 1.42 -16.32 17.50
C LEU A 184 0.21 -16.83 18.26
N THR A 185 -0.89 -17.02 17.57
CA THR A 185 -2.14 -17.55 18.11
C THR A 185 -2.33 -19.00 17.67
N GLY A 186 -2.86 -19.83 18.54
CA GLY A 186 -3.07 -21.26 18.32
C GLY A 186 -2.75 -22.08 19.56
N ASN A 187 -3.10 -23.35 19.56
CA ASN A 187 -2.80 -24.28 20.66
C ASN A 187 -1.34 -24.74 20.58
N LEU A 188 -0.42 -23.79 20.81
CA LEU A 188 1.01 -23.98 20.65
C LEU A 188 1.68 -24.36 21.98
N THR A 189 2.46 -25.42 21.96
CA THR A 189 3.36 -25.76 23.06
C THR A 189 4.52 -24.75 23.14
N PRO A 190 5.21 -24.63 24.32
CA PRO A 190 6.41 -23.78 24.41
C PRO A 190 7.48 -24.13 23.36
N ALA A 191 7.79 -25.40 23.17
CA ALA A 191 8.76 -25.86 22.18
C ALA A 191 8.38 -25.46 20.73
N GLN A 192 7.09 -25.49 20.41
CA GLN A 192 6.61 -25.01 19.08
C GLN A 192 6.75 -23.49 18.93
N ARG A 193 6.54 -22.72 20.00
CA ARG A 193 6.79 -21.26 19.99
C ARG A 193 8.26 -20.95 19.77
N ASP A 194 9.15 -21.61 20.50
CA ASP A 194 10.61 -21.46 20.35
C ASP A 194 11.07 -21.86 18.95
N ARG A 195 10.51 -22.95 18.42
CA ARG A 195 10.77 -23.41 17.06
C ARG A 195 10.37 -22.36 16.02
N LEU A 196 9.17 -21.77 16.14
CA LEU A 196 8.70 -20.74 15.23
C LEU A 196 9.52 -19.45 15.36
N LEU A 197 9.93 -19.06 16.56
CA LEU A 197 10.81 -17.91 16.77
C LEU A 197 12.15 -18.10 16.03
N ALA A 198 12.79 -19.26 16.20
CA ALA A 198 14.03 -19.59 15.48
C ALA A 198 13.86 -19.62 13.94
N VAL A 199 12.66 -19.97 13.45
CA VAL A 199 12.33 -19.92 12.01
C VAL A 199 12.20 -18.48 11.53
N ALA A 200 11.63 -17.59 12.34
CA ALA A 200 11.49 -16.17 11.97
C ALA A 200 12.84 -15.50 11.65
N GLU A 201 13.91 -15.90 12.35
CA GLU A 201 15.28 -15.40 12.13
C GLU A 201 15.90 -15.90 10.81
N ARG A 202 15.28 -16.87 10.17
CA ARG A 202 15.80 -17.52 8.95
C ARG A 202 14.97 -17.22 7.70
N CYS A 203 13.99 -16.30 7.77
CA CYS A 203 13.23 -15.94 6.59
C CYS A 203 14.15 -15.31 5.52
N PRO A 204 13.92 -15.53 4.24
CA PRO A 204 14.78 -15.04 3.16
C PRO A 204 15.13 -13.56 3.25
N VAL A 205 14.15 -12.69 3.47
CA VAL A 205 14.39 -11.23 3.59
C VAL A 205 15.24 -10.90 4.81
N HIS A 206 15.02 -11.56 5.96
CA HIS A 206 15.90 -11.38 7.14
C HIS A 206 17.35 -11.70 6.80
N ARG A 207 17.59 -12.83 6.12
CA ARG A 207 18.95 -13.24 5.73
C ARG A 207 19.59 -12.25 4.74
N THR A 208 18.80 -11.67 3.83
CA THR A 208 19.27 -10.63 2.92
C THR A 208 19.68 -9.37 3.68
N LEU A 209 18.86 -8.93 4.64
CA LEU A 209 19.13 -7.70 5.41
C LEU A 209 20.28 -7.82 6.40
N THR A 210 20.58 -9.03 6.88
CA THR A 210 21.66 -9.30 7.85
C THR A 210 22.93 -9.86 7.20
N GLY A 211 22.88 -10.18 5.91
CA GLY A 211 24.01 -10.67 5.14
C GLY A 211 24.77 -9.55 4.40
N SER A 212 25.77 -9.95 3.64
CA SER A 212 26.47 -9.02 2.74
C SER A 212 25.58 -8.75 1.52
N LEU A 213 25.13 -7.51 1.39
CA LEU A 213 24.34 -7.02 0.26
C LEU A 213 25.16 -6.03 -0.55
N HIS A 214 25.28 -6.26 -1.85
CA HIS A 214 25.93 -5.34 -2.78
C HIS A 214 24.88 -4.71 -3.70
N ILE A 215 24.93 -3.40 -3.87
CA ILE A 215 24.09 -2.63 -4.77
C ILE A 215 24.96 -2.18 -5.94
N HIS A 216 24.50 -2.44 -7.16
CA HIS A 216 25.17 -2.03 -8.39
C HIS A 216 24.29 -1.04 -9.14
N ASP A 217 24.85 0.07 -9.57
CA ASP A 217 24.14 1.12 -10.30
C ASP A 217 24.55 1.12 -11.77
N GLU A 218 23.57 1.27 -12.67
CA GLU A 218 23.77 1.44 -14.10
C GLU A 218 22.92 2.60 -14.59
N LEU A 219 23.52 3.53 -15.32
CA LEU A 219 22.83 4.63 -15.94
C LEU A 219 22.47 4.26 -17.38
N LEU A 220 21.17 4.13 -17.64
CA LEU A 220 20.66 3.88 -18.99
C LEU A 220 20.61 5.19 -19.80
N PRO A 221 20.86 5.14 -21.12
CA PRO A 221 20.65 6.30 -21.99
C PRO A 221 19.17 6.69 -21.99
N GLY A 222 18.92 8.02 -21.95
CA GLY A 222 17.58 8.61 -21.95
C GLY A 222 16.94 8.61 -23.33
#